data_f84906490352022fa8d44db2e00a70ef
#
_entry.id   f84906490352022fa8d44db2e00a70ef
#
_cell.length_a   1.000
_cell.length_b   1.000
_cell.length_c   1.000
_cell.angle_alpha   90.00
_cell.angle_beta   90.00
_cell.angle_gamma   90.00
#
_symmetry.space_group_name_H-M   'P 1'
#
loop_
_entity.id
_entity.type
_entity.pdbx_description
1 polymer ?
#
loop_
_entity_poly.entity_id
_entity_poly.type
_entity_poly.pdbx_seq_one_letter_code
_entity_poly.pdbx_strand_id
1 'polypeptide(L)'
;MEKNREELIQGLEKLGITAGEEEVSKLISFSELLLKWNKVYNLTAIRDEGDVIRKHLLDSLTLLPYFKLYGTEVGCRTLDVGCGGGLPAIPLSIFLKDFDFNLIDTVNKKITFVRQAVIQLKLQNVNVFNERVENFHPLKPFNLISCRAFSSLASFVTLTEHLIDENGRWLAMKGKCPVEEIDQLPAGVGVEKVIELKVPFLDTERHLIAVSYTHLTLPTILLV
;
A
#
# COMPACT_ATOMS: atom_id res chain seq x y z
N MET A 1 3.47 5.06 -25.06
CA MET A 1 2.12 5.01 -24.45
C MET A 1 1.45 3.65 -24.70
N GLU A 2 1.22 3.22 -25.93
CA GLU A 2 0.51 1.96 -26.21
C GLU A 2 1.22 0.72 -25.63
N LYS A 3 2.53 0.59 -25.83
CA LYS A 3 3.34 -0.50 -25.26
C LYS A 3 3.22 -0.61 -23.72
N ASN A 4 3.25 0.51 -23.01
CA ASN A 4 3.17 0.55 -21.55
C ASN A 4 1.76 0.20 -21.05
N ARG A 5 0.74 0.59 -21.82
CA ARG A 5 -0.63 0.19 -21.56
C ARG A 5 -0.83 -1.32 -21.75
N GLU A 6 -0.30 -1.89 -22.81
CA GLU A 6 -0.33 -3.34 -23.07
C GLU A 6 0.39 -4.11 -21.95
N GLU A 7 1.57 -3.64 -21.53
CA GLU A 7 2.33 -4.24 -20.45
C GLU A 7 1.57 -4.20 -19.11
N LEU A 8 0.89 -3.08 -18.80
CA LEU A 8 0.03 -2.97 -17.64
C LEU A 8 -1.11 -3.99 -17.70
N ILE A 9 -1.82 -4.10 -18.82
CA ILE A 9 -2.93 -5.04 -19.00
C ILE A 9 -2.44 -6.49 -18.81
N GLN A 10 -1.35 -6.88 -19.45
CA GLN A 10 -0.75 -8.21 -19.29
C GLN A 10 -0.32 -8.47 -17.83
N GLY A 11 0.19 -7.45 -17.15
CA GLY A 11 0.55 -7.56 -15.73
C GLY A 11 -0.66 -7.78 -14.83
N LEU A 12 -1.76 -7.07 -15.07
CA LEU A 12 -3.03 -7.26 -14.37
C LEU A 12 -3.60 -8.66 -14.59
N GLU A 13 -3.57 -9.17 -15.82
CA GLU A 13 -3.97 -10.54 -16.14
C GLU A 13 -3.14 -11.57 -15.36
N LYS A 14 -1.81 -11.40 -15.31
CA LYS A 14 -0.91 -12.28 -14.55
C LYS A 14 -1.17 -12.24 -13.04
N LEU A 15 -1.67 -11.12 -12.51
CA LEU A 15 -2.12 -10.99 -11.12
C LEU A 15 -3.54 -11.53 -10.89
N GLY A 16 -4.25 -11.96 -11.94
CA GLY A 16 -5.65 -12.37 -11.87
C GLY A 16 -6.60 -11.21 -11.56
N ILE A 17 -6.21 -9.98 -11.91
CA ILE A 17 -7.01 -8.77 -11.66
C ILE A 17 -7.79 -8.43 -12.92
N THR A 18 -9.10 -8.48 -12.83
CA THR A 18 -9.98 -7.96 -13.89
C THR A 18 -10.06 -6.45 -13.77
N ALA A 19 -9.66 -5.75 -14.81
CA ALA A 19 -9.71 -4.29 -14.90
C ALA A 19 -10.52 -3.85 -16.12
N GLY A 20 -11.39 -2.88 -15.94
CA GLY A 20 -12.07 -2.19 -17.04
C GLY A 20 -11.22 -1.06 -17.62
N GLU A 21 -11.74 -0.43 -18.65
CA GLU A 21 -11.08 0.70 -19.31
C GLU A 21 -10.83 1.88 -18.36
N GLU A 22 -11.75 2.12 -17.41
CA GLU A 22 -11.62 3.19 -16.43
C GLU A 22 -10.42 2.97 -15.50
N GLU A 23 -10.27 1.76 -14.93
CA GLU A 23 -9.18 1.43 -14.02
C GLU A 23 -7.84 1.50 -14.74
N VAL A 24 -7.73 0.94 -15.94
CA VAL A 24 -6.50 1.00 -16.76
C VAL A 24 -6.14 2.45 -17.09
N SER A 25 -7.11 3.26 -17.53
CA SER A 25 -6.88 4.68 -17.85
C SER A 25 -6.43 5.48 -16.63
N LYS A 26 -7.01 5.24 -15.45
CA LYS A 26 -6.58 5.89 -14.20
C LYS A 26 -5.16 5.49 -13.81
N LEU A 27 -4.78 4.21 -13.91
CA LEU A 27 -3.43 3.74 -13.63
C LEU A 27 -2.39 4.37 -14.56
N ILE A 28 -2.67 4.43 -15.87
CA ILE A 28 -1.78 5.09 -16.84
C ILE A 28 -1.66 6.58 -16.52
N SER A 29 -2.77 7.28 -16.31
CA SER A 29 -2.76 8.69 -15.93
C SER A 29 -1.99 8.96 -14.65
N PHE A 30 -2.07 8.05 -13.66
CA PHE A 30 -1.28 8.15 -12.45
C PHE A 30 0.22 7.99 -12.72
N SER A 31 0.61 7.02 -13.55
CA SER A 31 2.03 6.82 -13.91
C SER A 31 2.63 8.03 -14.62
N GLU A 32 1.90 8.60 -15.56
CA GLU A 32 2.30 9.82 -16.29
C GLU A 32 2.44 11.02 -15.34
N LEU A 33 1.47 11.20 -14.45
CA LEU A 33 1.48 12.27 -13.45
C LEU A 33 2.68 12.11 -12.50
N LEU A 34 2.94 10.90 -12.01
CA LEU A 34 4.06 10.59 -11.14
C LEU A 34 5.39 10.93 -11.82
N LEU A 35 5.59 10.51 -13.07
CA LEU A 35 6.79 10.80 -13.84
C LEU A 35 6.96 12.31 -14.10
N LYS A 36 5.88 13.01 -14.45
CA LYS A 36 5.90 14.45 -14.64
C LYS A 36 6.38 15.19 -13.40
N TRP A 37 5.80 14.88 -12.24
CA TRP A 37 6.17 15.51 -10.98
C TRP A 37 7.54 15.08 -10.48
N ASN A 38 7.93 13.82 -10.76
CA ASN A 38 9.23 13.29 -10.36
C ASN A 38 10.41 14.06 -10.96
N LYS A 39 10.25 14.64 -12.16
CA LYS A 39 11.26 15.49 -12.81
C LYS A 39 11.64 16.72 -11.98
N VAL A 40 10.70 17.22 -11.17
CA VAL A 40 10.87 18.45 -10.37
C VAL A 40 11.10 18.15 -8.90
N TYR A 41 10.37 17.18 -8.34
CA TYR A 41 10.30 16.99 -6.90
C TYR A 41 11.04 15.76 -6.36
N ASN A 42 11.59 14.90 -7.24
CA ASN A 42 12.26 13.66 -6.86
C ASN A 42 11.40 12.80 -5.90
N LEU A 43 10.18 12.48 -6.32
CA LEU A 43 9.21 11.69 -5.54
C LEU A 43 9.63 10.23 -5.42
N THR A 44 10.30 9.71 -6.45
CA THR A 44 10.81 8.34 -6.54
C THR A 44 12.14 8.30 -7.27
N ALA A 45 12.95 7.27 -7.00
CA ALA A 45 14.19 7.01 -7.71
C ALA A 45 13.95 6.50 -9.15
N ILE A 46 12.74 6.01 -9.45
CA ILE A 46 12.38 5.45 -10.76
C ILE A 46 12.04 6.58 -11.73
N ARG A 47 12.62 6.53 -12.92
CA ARG A 47 12.48 7.58 -13.95
C ARG A 47 11.98 7.05 -15.30
N ASP A 48 12.01 5.74 -15.51
CA ASP A 48 11.49 5.05 -16.69
C ASP A 48 10.02 4.67 -16.50
N GLU A 49 9.21 4.84 -17.53
CA GLU A 49 7.77 4.61 -17.46
C GLU A 49 7.42 3.13 -17.31
N GLY A 50 8.12 2.23 -18.01
CA GLY A 50 7.95 0.79 -17.86
C GLY A 50 8.32 0.31 -16.47
N ASP A 51 9.37 0.89 -15.88
CA ASP A 51 9.75 0.62 -14.49
C ASP A 51 8.71 1.13 -13.50
N VAL A 52 8.05 2.28 -13.75
CA VAL A 52 6.93 2.75 -12.92
C VAL A 52 5.79 1.74 -12.95
N ILE A 53 5.45 1.20 -14.12
CA ILE A 53 4.40 0.19 -14.25
C ILE A 53 4.74 -1.05 -13.42
N ARG A 54 5.94 -1.61 -13.59
CA ARG A 54 6.34 -2.86 -12.92
C ARG A 54 6.58 -2.66 -11.42
N LYS A 55 7.47 -1.71 -11.07
CA LYS A 55 8.00 -1.52 -9.71
C LYS A 55 7.11 -0.68 -8.80
N HIS A 56 6.09 -0.01 -9.37
CA HIS A 56 5.16 0.80 -8.62
C HIS A 56 3.71 0.32 -8.76
N LEU A 57 3.16 0.27 -9.98
CA LEU A 57 1.74 -0.07 -10.14
C LEU A 57 1.49 -1.56 -9.87
N LEU A 58 2.16 -2.45 -10.60
CA LEU A 58 1.97 -3.90 -10.43
C LEU A 58 2.44 -4.39 -9.06
N ASP A 59 3.56 -3.86 -8.54
CA ASP A 59 4.05 -4.11 -7.19
C ASP A 59 2.96 -3.75 -6.14
N SER A 60 2.36 -2.58 -6.24
CA SER A 60 1.26 -2.16 -5.35
C SER A 60 0.03 -3.06 -5.46
N LEU A 61 -0.33 -3.46 -6.67
CA LEU A 61 -1.53 -4.25 -6.94
C LEU A 61 -1.39 -5.72 -6.52
N THR A 62 -0.19 -6.21 -6.23
CA THR A 62 -0.01 -7.52 -5.56
C THR A 62 -0.72 -7.59 -4.21
N LEU A 63 -0.99 -6.45 -3.57
CA LEU A 63 -1.70 -6.37 -2.29
C LEU A 63 -3.22 -6.46 -2.41
N LEU A 64 -3.78 -6.29 -3.60
CA LEU A 64 -5.24 -6.22 -3.80
C LEU A 64 -6.00 -7.42 -3.20
N PRO A 65 -5.56 -8.69 -3.40
CA PRO A 65 -6.23 -9.85 -2.81
C PRO A 65 -6.25 -9.81 -1.28
N TYR A 66 -5.19 -9.29 -0.67
CA TYR A 66 -5.03 -9.26 0.79
C TYR A 66 -5.82 -8.13 1.43
N PHE A 67 -5.93 -6.97 0.77
CA PHE A 67 -6.86 -5.93 1.19
C PHE A 67 -8.31 -6.43 1.16
N LYS A 68 -8.71 -7.17 0.13
CA LYS A 68 -10.04 -7.82 0.07
C LYS A 68 -10.22 -8.89 1.14
N LEU A 69 -9.18 -9.67 1.43
CA LEU A 69 -9.22 -10.75 2.43
C LEU A 69 -9.40 -10.21 3.86
N TYR A 70 -8.67 -9.17 4.20
CA TYR A 70 -8.65 -8.62 5.55
C TYR A 70 -9.64 -7.46 5.75
N GLY A 71 -10.03 -6.76 4.69
CA GLY A 71 -10.98 -5.64 4.71
C GLY A 71 -12.39 -6.08 4.35
N THR A 72 -12.97 -7.01 5.12
CA THR A 72 -14.29 -7.61 4.81
C THR A 72 -15.48 -6.73 5.18
N GLU A 73 -15.28 -5.69 5.96
CA GLU A 73 -16.35 -4.79 6.40
C GLU A 73 -16.70 -3.76 5.31
N VAL A 74 -17.98 -3.43 5.19
CA VAL A 74 -18.42 -2.34 4.33
C VAL A 74 -17.86 -1.03 4.85
N GLY A 75 -17.19 -0.27 3.96
CA GLY A 75 -16.53 0.96 4.35
C GLY A 75 -15.23 0.75 5.12
N CYS A 76 -14.53 -0.37 4.89
CA CYS A 76 -13.23 -0.68 5.49
C CYS A 76 -12.31 0.54 5.43
N ARG A 77 -11.87 0.99 6.60
CA ARG A 77 -10.99 2.15 6.73
C ARG A 77 -9.53 1.72 6.70
N THR A 78 -8.77 2.29 5.80
CA THR A 78 -7.35 1.98 5.64
C THR A 78 -6.48 3.22 5.87
N LEU A 79 -5.30 3.03 6.44
CA LEU A 79 -4.27 4.06 6.58
C LEU A 79 -2.98 3.60 5.89
N ASP A 80 -2.45 4.39 4.97
CA ASP A 80 -1.14 4.17 4.36
C ASP A 80 -0.12 5.13 4.95
N VAL A 81 0.83 4.59 5.73
CA VAL A 81 1.78 5.37 6.53
C VAL A 81 3.09 5.57 5.78
N GLY A 82 3.48 6.84 5.66
CA GLY A 82 4.63 7.20 4.82
C GLY A 82 4.32 6.97 3.35
N CYS A 83 3.12 7.36 2.91
CA CYS A 83 2.57 7.03 1.58
C CYS A 83 3.44 7.52 0.40
N GLY A 84 4.39 8.42 0.63
CA GLY A 84 5.31 8.88 -0.39
C GLY A 84 4.60 9.46 -1.61
N GLY A 85 4.80 8.82 -2.76
CA GLY A 85 4.08 9.13 -3.99
C GLY A 85 2.70 8.49 -4.10
N GLY A 86 2.03 8.18 -2.98
CA GLY A 86 0.72 7.53 -2.94
C GLY A 86 0.73 6.04 -3.25
N LEU A 87 1.82 5.36 -2.91
CA LEU A 87 2.03 3.95 -3.22
C LEU A 87 2.21 3.12 -1.93
N PRO A 88 1.43 2.07 -1.70
CA PRO A 88 0.55 1.38 -2.66
C PRO A 88 -0.89 1.92 -2.75
N ALA A 89 -1.29 2.88 -1.93
CA ALA A 89 -2.69 3.23 -1.70
C ALA A 89 -3.44 3.75 -2.95
N ILE A 90 -2.85 4.62 -3.78
CA ILE A 90 -3.53 5.15 -4.97
C ILE A 90 -3.90 4.02 -5.97
N PRO A 91 -2.99 3.12 -6.39
CA PRO A 91 -3.37 2.00 -7.24
C PRO A 91 -4.48 1.11 -6.63
N LEU A 92 -4.42 0.84 -5.32
CA LEU A 92 -5.43 0.03 -4.62
C LEU A 92 -6.79 0.72 -4.58
N SER A 93 -6.84 2.03 -4.32
CA SER A 93 -8.08 2.80 -4.21
C SER A 93 -8.88 2.86 -5.51
N ILE A 94 -8.22 2.69 -6.67
CA ILE A 94 -8.87 2.61 -7.98
C ILE A 94 -9.77 1.37 -8.08
N PHE A 95 -9.35 0.25 -7.47
CA PHE A 95 -10.08 -1.01 -7.49
C PHE A 95 -11.01 -1.22 -6.29
N LEU A 96 -10.68 -0.63 -5.14
CA LEU A 96 -11.41 -0.80 -3.89
C LEU A 96 -12.23 0.46 -3.59
N LYS A 97 -13.24 0.72 -4.45
CA LYS A 97 -14.04 1.96 -4.41
C LYS A 97 -14.86 2.10 -3.12
N ASP A 98 -15.19 0.97 -2.47
CA ASP A 98 -15.95 0.94 -1.21
C ASP A 98 -15.08 1.07 0.06
N PHE A 99 -13.75 1.14 -0.09
CA PHE A 99 -12.82 1.36 1.03
C PHE A 99 -12.57 2.86 1.24
N ASP A 100 -12.39 3.26 2.49
CA ASP A 100 -11.98 4.62 2.88
C ASP A 100 -10.45 4.67 3.04
N PHE A 101 -9.74 5.12 2.02
CA PHE A 101 -8.29 5.24 2.01
C PHE A 101 -7.84 6.55 2.64
N ASN A 102 -6.96 6.46 3.64
CA ASN A 102 -6.36 7.60 4.31
C ASN A 102 -4.83 7.51 4.14
N LEU A 103 -4.22 8.53 3.54
CA LEU A 103 -2.80 8.56 3.21
C LEU A 103 -2.11 9.63 4.03
N ILE A 104 -1.05 9.27 4.73
CA ILE A 104 -0.31 10.19 5.59
C ILE A 104 1.19 10.19 5.28
N ASP A 105 1.80 11.37 5.18
CA ASP A 105 3.26 11.55 5.05
C ASP A 105 3.64 12.93 5.63
N THR A 106 4.85 13.02 6.16
CA THR A 106 5.41 14.27 6.71
C THR A 106 5.94 15.22 5.64
N VAL A 107 6.24 14.72 4.45
CA VAL A 107 6.89 15.47 3.39
C VAL A 107 5.86 16.21 2.54
N ASN A 108 5.71 17.51 2.76
CA ASN A 108 4.70 18.33 2.11
C ASN A 108 4.67 18.23 0.57
N LYS A 109 5.84 18.22 -0.09
CA LYS A 109 5.89 18.09 -1.56
C LYS A 109 5.29 16.77 -2.07
N LYS A 110 5.42 15.66 -1.32
CA LYS A 110 4.83 14.37 -1.64
C LYS A 110 3.31 14.43 -1.46
N ILE A 111 2.85 14.99 -0.36
CA ILE A 111 1.43 15.18 -0.06
C ILE A 111 0.75 16.10 -1.09
N THR A 112 1.43 17.16 -1.52
CA THR A 112 0.91 18.03 -2.59
C THR A 112 0.72 17.25 -3.89
N PHE A 113 1.68 16.39 -4.26
CA PHE A 113 1.54 15.50 -5.41
C PHE A 113 0.36 14.54 -5.24
N VAL A 114 0.24 13.87 -4.09
CA VAL A 114 -0.83 12.90 -3.84
C VAL A 114 -2.21 13.57 -3.93
N ARG A 115 -2.39 14.77 -3.34
CA ARG A 115 -3.63 15.55 -3.47
C ARG A 115 -3.95 15.87 -4.93
N GLN A 116 -2.94 16.26 -5.72
CA GLN A 116 -3.13 16.50 -7.14
C GLN A 116 -3.55 15.23 -7.90
N ALA A 117 -2.95 14.08 -7.57
CA ALA A 117 -3.33 12.78 -8.14
C ALA A 117 -4.78 12.42 -7.80
N VAL A 118 -5.19 12.57 -6.54
CA VAL A 118 -6.58 12.33 -6.09
C VAL A 118 -7.58 13.15 -6.89
N ILE A 119 -7.30 14.46 -7.07
CA ILE A 119 -8.18 15.36 -7.83
C ILE A 119 -8.23 14.96 -9.30
N GLN A 120 -7.07 14.75 -9.93
CA GLN A 120 -6.99 14.45 -11.37
C GLN A 120 -7.62 13.11 -11.73
N LEU A 121 -7.44 12.10 -10.87
CA LEU A 121 -8.03 10.77 -11.05
C LEU A 121 -9.48 10.69 -10.55
N LYS A 122 -10.02 11.75 -9.96
CA LYS A 122 -11.38 11.82 -9.40
C LYS A 122 -11.65 10.70 -8.40
N LEU A 123 -10.70 10.47 -7.48
CA LEU A 123 -10.85 9.46 -6.43
C LEU A 123 -11.68 10.05 -5.28
N GLN A 124 -12.88 9.50 -5.05
CA GLN A 124 -13.80 9.98 -4.02
C GLN A 124 -13.57 9.32 -2.66
N ASN A 125 -12.78 8.25 -2.63
CA ASN A 125 -12.54 7.40 -1.48
C ASN A 125 -11.13 7.57 -0.89
N VAL A 126 -10.45 8.70 -1.17
CA VAL A 126 -9.08 8.95 -0.72
C VAL A 126 -8.98 10.29 0.01
N ASN A 127 -8.51 10.23 1.25
CA ASN A 127 -8.19 11.38 2.11
C ASN A 127 -6.67 11.48 2.27
N VAL A 128 -6.14 12.72 2.35
CA VAL A 128 -4.68 12.96 2.34
C VAL A 128 -4.28 13.93 3.45
N PHE A 129 -3.38 13.47 4.33
CA PHE A 129 -2.93 14.17 5.52
C PHE A 129 -1.43 14.48 5.46
N ASN A 130 -1.06 15.72 5.80
CA ASN A 130 0.34 16.12 5.93
C ASN A 130 0.69 16.28 7.40
N GLU A 131 1.03 15.20 8.05
CA GLU A 131 1.25 15.14 9.49
C GLU A 131 2.16 13.98 9.86
N ARG A 132 2.73 14.01 11.06
CA ARG A 132 3.40 12.85 11.67
C ARG A 132 2.35 11.90 12.20
N VAL A 133 2.52 10.61 11.94
CA VAL A 133 1.54 9.58 12.34
C VAL A 133 1.35 9.52 13.85
N GLU A 134 2.38 9.84 14.63
CA GLU A 134 2.34 9.88 16.09
C GLU A 134 1.40 10.96 16.64
N ASN A 135 1.13 12.00 15.86
CA ASN A 135 0.23 13.12 16.23
C ASN A 135 -1.17 12.99 15.62
N PHE A 136 -1.37 12.00 14.78
CA PHE A 136 -2.62 11.82 14.07
C PHE A 136 -3.66 11.12 14.96
N HIS A 137 -4.77 11.79 15.26
CA HIS A 137 -5.82 11.31 16.14
C HIS A 137 -7.19 11.35 15.45
N PRO A 138 -7.50 10.38 14.57
CA PRO A 138 -8.79 10.31 13.89
C PRO A 138 -9.91 9.90 14.86
N LEU A 139 -11.16 10.25 14.52
CA LEU A 139 -12.34 9.92 15.33
C LEU A 139 -12.62 8.41 15.42
N LYS A 140 -12.17 7.64 14.44
CA LYS A 140 -12.38 6.18 14.37
C LYS A 140 -11.07 5.49 14.03
N PRO A 141 -10.81 4.31 14.56
CA PRO A 141 -9.64 3.52 14.22
C PRO A 141 -9.69 3.01 12.78
N PHE A 142 -8.59 2.42 12.33
CA PHE A 142 -8.44 1.83 11.01
C PHE A 142 -8.51 0.30 11.09
N ASN A 143 -9.20 -0.31 10.12
CA ASN A 143 -9.25 -1.76 9.98
C ASN A 143 -7.93 -2.30 9.41
N LEU A 144 -7.30 -1.55 8.49
CA LEU A 144 -6.02 -1.93 7.91
C LEU A 144 -5.06 -0.74 7.97
N ILE A 145 -3.83 -0.99 8.42
CA ILE A 145 -2.75 -0.01 8.33
C ILE A 145 -1.65 -0.60 7.47
N SER A 146 -1.30 0.08 6.38
CA SER A 146 -0.26 -0.36 5.45
C SER A 146 0.96 0.54 5.47
N CYS A 147 2.10 -0.03 5.10
CA CYS A 147 3.30 0.74 4.80
C CYS A 147 4.14 0.06 3.73
N ARG A 148 4.91 0.88 3.01
CA ARG A 148 5.97 0.44 2.11
C ARG A 148 7.28 1.15 2.45
N ALA A 149 8.37 0.39 2.59
CA ALA A 149 9.70 0.93 2.92
C ALA A 149 9.78 1.66 4.29
N PHE A 150 9.05 1.17 5.29
CA PHE A 150 9.20 1.63 6.67
C PHE A 150 10.48 1.03 7.31
N SER A 151 11.05 1.72 8.30
CA SER A 151 12.36 1.37 8.88
C SER A 151 12.40 -0.03 9.49
N SER A 152 11.43 -0.38 10.35
CA SER A 152 11.29 -1.71 10.93
C SER A 152 9.83 -2.04 11.23
N LEU A 153 9.49 -3.33 11.38
CA LEU A 153 8.16 -3.78 11.77
C LEU A 153 7.78 -3.29 13.16
N ALA A 154 8.71 -3.37 14.11
CA ALA A 154 8.47 -2.90 15.48
C ALA A 154 8.14 -1.41 15.52
N SER A 155 8.93 -0.57 14.83
CA SER A 155 8.65 0.88 14.75
C SER A 155 7.30 1.16 14.07
N PHE A 156 7.00 0.45 12.98
CA PHE A 156 5.72 0.61 12.28
C PHE A 156 4.52 0.32 13.19
N VAL A 157 4.54 -0.81 13.88
CA VAL A 157 3.49 -1.20 14.81
C VAL A 157 3.39 -0.22 15.97
N THR A 158 4.50 0.07 16.67
CA THR A 158 4.51 0.94 17.86
C THR A 158 4.00 2.35 17.55
N LEU A 159 4.39 2.92 16.41
CA LEU A 159 3.97 4.28 16.03
C LEU A 159 2.51 4.37 15.59
N THR A 160 1.87 3.24 15.27
CA THR A 160 0.51 3.20 14.73
C THR A 160 -0.47 2.41 15.58
N GLU A 161 -0.03 1.85 16.72
CA GLU A 161 -0.86 1.05 17.61
C GLU A 161 -2.11 1.79 18.10
N HIS A 162 -2.00 3.09 18.36
CA HIS A 162 -3.11 3.93 18.79
C HIS A 162 -4.15 4.22 17.68
N LEU A 163 -3.89 3.81 16.45
CA LEU A 163 -4.73 4.08 15.28
C LEU A 163 -5.48 2.84 14.78
N ILE A 164 -5.05 1.65 15.14
CA ILE A 164 -5.62 0.42 14.62
C ILE A 164 -6.81 -0.06 15.46
N ASP A 165 -7.79 -0.65 14.79
CA ASP A 165 -8.89 -1.35 15.43
C ASP A 165 -8.40 -2.62 16.14
N GLU A 166 -9.07 -3.04 17.23
CA GLU A 166 -8.72 -4.26 17.96
C GLU A 166 -8.74 -5.53 17.10
N ASN A 167 -9.54 -5.54 16.03
CA ASN A 167 -9.62 -6.61 15.04
C ASN A 167 -8.84 -6.28 13.77
N GLY A 168 -8.11 -5.17 13.74
CA GLY A 168 -7.38 -4.67 12.57
C GLY A 168 -6.10 -5.45 12.26
N ARG A 169 -5.52 -5.14 11.11
CA ARG A 169 -4.26 -5.73 10.62
C ARG A 169 -3.27 -4.66 10.18
N TRP A 170 -2.01 -4.85 10.53
CA TRP A 170 -0.90 -4.16 9.89
C TRP A 170 -0.42 -4.96 8.69
N LEU A 171 -0.24 -4.31 7.56
CA LEU A 171 0.17 -4.88 6.29
C LEU A 171 1.47 -4.20 5.81
N ALA A 172 2.61 -4.80 6.14
CA ALA A 172 3.92 -4.23 5.80
C ALA A 172 4.51 -4.87 4.54
N MET A 173 4.77 -4.06 3.51
CA MET A 173 5.52 -4.52 2.33
C MET A 173 7.02 -4.48 2.60
N LYS A 174 7.69 -5.60 2.37
CA LYS A 174 9.14 -5.77 2.51
C LYS A 174 9.74 -6.37 1.22
N GLY A 175 11.00 -6.04 0.95
CA GLY A 175 11.76 -6.72 -0.10
C GLY A 175 12.03 -8.15 0.31
N LYS A 176 12.98 -8.33 1.24
CA LYS A 176 13.29 -9.64 1.82
C LYS A 176 12.41 -9.95 3.03
N CYS A 177 12.24 -11.25 3.31
CA CYS A 177 11.57 -11.66 4.54
C CYS A 177 12.35 -11.11 5.76
N PRO A 178 11.71 -10.31 6.63
CA PRO A 178 12.41 -9.62 7.72
C PRO A 178 12.48 -10.47 9.00
N VAL A 179 13.13 -11.63 8.94
CA VAL A 179 13.17 -12.61 10.05
C VAL A 179 13.60 -11.95 11.37
N GLU A 180 14.66 -11.17 11.34
CA GLU A 180 15.18 -10.48 12.54
C GLU A 180 14.23 -9.40 13.09
N GLU A 181 13.41 -8.77 12.23
CA GLU A 181 12.45 -7.76 12.67
C GLU A 181 11.20 -8.38 13.31
N ILE A 182 10.87 -9.63 12.95
CA ILE A 182 9.73 -10.37 13.49
C ILE A 182 9.92 -10.62 14.99
N ASP A 183 11.13 -11.00 15.39
CA ASP A 183 11.47 -11.28 16.78
C ASP A 183 11.48 -10.01 17.67
N GLN A 184 11.47 -8.82 17.06
CA GLN A 184 11.49 -7.54 17.74
C GLN A 184 10.10 -6.90 17.89
N LEU A 185 9.04 -7.59 17.49
CA LEU A 185 7.67 -7.08 17.64
C LEU A 185 7.32 -6.85 19.12
N PRO A 186 6.52 -5.83 19.44
CA PRO A 186 6.09 -5.56 20.81
C PRO A 186 5.22 -6.71 21.36
N ALA A 187 5.21 -6.86 22.69
CA ALA A 187 4.36 -7.82 23.37
C ALA A 187 2.87 -7.61 23.03
N GLY A 188 2.13 -8.69 22.85
CA GLY A 188 0.71 -8.64 22.49
C GLY A 188 0.44 -8.54 20.98
N VAL A 189 1.49 -8.45 20.16
CA VAL A 189 1.39 -8.41 18.68
C VAL A 189 2.20 -9.55 18.09
N GLY A 190 1.74 -10.12 16.98
CA GLY A 190 2.41 -11.22 16.32
C GLY A 190 2.20 -11.23 14.81
N VAL A 191 3.09 -11.91 14.11
CA VAL A 191 2.94 -12.16 12.68
C VAL A 191 1.86 -13.22 12.47
N GLU A 192 0.79 -12.84 11.79
CA GLU A 192 -0.27 -13.76 11.37
C GLU A 192 0.17 -14.56 10.14
N LYS A 193 0.80 -13.87 9.18
CA LYS A 193 1.25 -14.50 7.94
C LYS A 193 2.41 -13.75 7.30
N VAL A 194 3.37 -14.50 6.75
CA VAL A 194 4.38 -14.02 5.81
C VAL A 194 4.02 -14.53 4.43
N ILE A 195 3.89 -13.64 3.47
CA ILE A 195 3.39 -13.95 2.13
C ILE A 195 4.42 -13.48 1.11
N GLU A 196 4.92 -14.40 0.30
CA GLU A 196 5.73 -14.05 -0.87
C GLU A 196 4.82 -13.45 -1.96
N LEU A 197 5.18 -12.27 -2.44
CA LEU A 197 4.46 -11.58 -3.51
C LEU A 197 5.23 -11.72 -4.82
N LYS A 198 4.56 -12.20 -5.86
CA LYS A 198 5.15 -12.30 -7.21
C LYS A 198 4.69 -11.12 -8.06
N VAL A 199 5.63 -10.21 -8.32
CA VAL A 199 5.36 -9.03 -9.15
C VAL A 199 5.59 -9.40 -10.62
N PRO A 200 4.60 -9.24 -11.51
CA PRO A 200 4.77 -9.53 -12.92
C PRO A 200 5.97 -8.81 -13.54
N PHE A 201 6.73 -9.53 -14.36
CA PHE A 201 7.91 -9.02 -15.09
C PHE A 201 9.10 -8.60 -14.19
N LEU A 202 9.06 -8.90 -12.90
CA LEU A 202 10.17 -8.64 -11.98
C LEU A 202 10.62 -9.95 -11.33
N ASP A 203 11.91 -10.16 -11.33
CA ASP A 203 12.56 -11.23 -10.57
C ASP A 203 13.20 -10.63 -9.31
N THR A 204 12.34 -10.18 -8.40
CA THR A 204 12.76 -9.55 -7.14
C THR A 204 11.93 -10.07 -6.00
N GLU A 205 12.57 -10.36 -4.88
CA GLU A 205 11.86 -10.75 -3.67
C GLU A 205 10.92 -9.63 -3.20
N ARG A 206 9.70 -10.02 -2.88
CA ARG A 206 8.69 -9.17 -2.25
C ARG A 206 7.89 -9.98 -1.27
N HIS A 207 7.66 -9.40 -0.11
CA HIS A 207 6.88 -10.03 0.95
C HIS A 207 5.85 -9.06 1.49
N LEU A 208 4.69 -9.60 1.82
CA LEU A 208 3.71 -8.95 2.67
C LEU A 208 3.75 -9.63 4.03
N ILE A 209 3.96 -8.83 5.07
CA ILE A 209 3.92 -9.28 6.46
C ILE A 209 2.60 -8.79 7.04
N ALA A 210 1.70 -9.73 7.33
CA ALA A 210 0.45 -9.46 8.01
C ALA A 210 0.67 -9.64 9.52
N VAL A 211 0.41 -8.59 10.27
CA VAL A 211 0.59 -8.54 11.73
C VAL A 211 -0.74 -8.20 12.39
N SER A 212 -1.02 -8.81 13.53
CA SER A 212 -2.23 -8.55 14.32
C SER A 212 -1.97 -8.68 15.81
N TYR A 213 -2.95 -8.31 16.63
CA TYR A 213 -2.91 -8.65 18.05
C TYR A 213 -2.96 -10.17 18.26
N THR A 214 -2.21 -10.68 19.24
CA THR A 214 -2.06 -12.13 19.47
C THR A 214 -3.35 -12.81 19.92
N HIS A 215 -4.33 -12.07 20.47
CA HIS A 215 -5.64 -12.64 20.79
C HIS A 215 -6.46 -13.02 19.55
N LEU A 216 -6.08 -12.54 18.35
CA LEU A 216 -6.72 -12.88 17.08
C LEU A 216 -6.07 -14.08 16.38
N THR A 217 -4.88 -14.49 16.84
CA THR A 217 -4.13 -15.61 16.26
C THR A 217 -4.21 -16.81 17.19
N LEU A 218 -4.73 -17.93 16.72
CA LEU A 218 -4.38 -19.23 17.31
C LEU A 218 -2.87 -19.45 17.10
N PRO A 219 -2.13 -20.03 18.08
CA PRO A 219 -0.69 -20.25 17.92
C PRO A 219 -0.43 -21.29 16.83
N THR A 220 -0.30 -20.84 15.62
CA THR A 220 0.11 -21.71 14.50
C THR A 220 1.01 -20.91 13.58
N ILE A 221 2.31 -20.96 13.88
CA ILE A 221 3.34 -20.58 12.91
C ILE A 221 3.38 -21.70 11.88
N LEU A 222 2.68 -21.51 10.77
CA LEU A 222 2.91 -22.31 9.56
C LEU A 222 3.80 -21.48 8.63
N LEU A 223 5.11 -21.73 8.74
CA LEU A 223 6.06 -21.47 7.66
C LEU A 223 5.72 -22.43 6.52
N VAL A 224 5.21 -21.93 5.42
CA VAL A 224 5.08 -22.63 4.15
C VAL A 224 5.95 -21.93 3.13
#